data_3ba12e0282c9fdea0ece4bf2835daa8f
#
_entry.id   3ba12e0282c9fdea0ece4bf2835daa8f
#
_cell.length_a   1.000
_cell.length_b   1.000
_cell.length_c   1.000
_cell.angle_alpha   90.00
_cell.angle_beta   90.00
_cell.angle_gamma   90.00
#
_symmetry.space_group_name_H-M   'P 1'
#
loop_
_entity.id
_entity.type
_entity.pdbx_description
1 polymer ?
#
loop_
_entity_poly.entity_id
_entity_poly.type
_entity_poly.pdbx_seq_one_letter_code
_entity_poly.pdbx_strand_id
1 'polypeptide(L)'
;MNPNIRQRPLTVGPLRAFEAVARHLNFRQAAEELHLTQSAISRQIQGLEEDVGAPLFLRGTRHVELTGAGAALLRAVAPLLDRLDATVRQIRQARGRRTVSVTPFASFASLWLIPRLEAFQREHPDLDIRVSANDAMVDIDGEIDLALRYCTPSQAPAGAVRLFGEVLTPVASRWLIEAGTNGNGKPLREPQDLVHHALLEEDDGHPGHGVLSWRYWLVSHGMKDFQPQRWLYFNYTYQQVQAALAGQGVALAHLPLVAEALRAGELVEPFDPQRYRAPREHAYWMVPAPAARERPEVAEFCAWIEQQARLTRQAIGEVPTVEDSLGEWD
;
A
#
# COMPACT_ATOMS: atom_id res chain seq x y z
N MET A 1 -13.46 46.30 -12.05
CA MET A 1 -13.85 44.90 -11.99
C MET A 1 -14.71 44.57 -13.19
N ASN A 2 -14.23 43.77 -14.12
CA ASN A 2 -14.93 43.44 -15.35
C ASN A 2 -15.83 42.21 -15.10
N PRO A 3 -17.16 42.27 -15.14
CA PRO A 3 -18.03 41.20 -14.66
C PRO A 3 -18.30 40.09 -15.69
N ASN A 4 -17.47 39.91 -16.73
CA ASN A 4 -17.68 38.97 -17.81
C ASN A 4 -16.49 38.04 -18.04
N ILE A 5 -15.85 37.49 -16.97
CA ILE A 5 -15.00 36.32 -17.13
C ILE A 5 -15.98 35.12 -17.23
N ARG A 6 -16.40 34.80 -18.44
CA ARG A 6 -17.00 33.49 -18.73
C ARG A 6 -15.88 32.47 -18.42
N GLN A 7 -16.01 31.74 -17.32
CA GLN A 7 -15.14 30.60 -16.99
C GLN A 7 -15.34 29.57 -18.12
N ARG A 8 -14.47 29.64 -19.14
CA ARG A 8 -14.39 28.55 -20.13
C ARG A 8 -13.72 27.38 -19.43
N PRO A 9 -14.24 26.15 -19.59
CA PRO A 9 -13.56 24.99 -19.09
C PRO A 9 -12.16 24.92 -19.65
N LEU A 10 -11.17 24.70 -18.79
CA LEU A 10 -9.79 24.53 -19.20
C LEU A 10 -9.66 23.27 -20.08
N THR A 11 -8.89 23.38 -21.16
CA THR A 11 -8.69 22.27 -22.08
C THR A 11 -7.32 21.63 -21.85
N VAL A 12 -7.18 20.33 -22.15
CA VAL A 12 -5.97 19.54 -21.87
C VAL A 12 -4.74 20.04 -22.65
N GLY A 13 -4.90 20.54 -23.87
CA GLY A 13 -3.79 21.01 -24.70
C GLY A 13 -2.97 22.13 -24.04
N PRO A 14 -3.57 23.26 -23.67
CA PRO A 14 -2.91 24.32 -22.94
C PRO A 14 -2.29 23.88 -21.60
N LEU A 15 -2.94 22.94 -20.87
CA LEU A 15 -2.39 22.39 -19.62
C LEU A 15 -1.13 21.58 -19.87
N ARG A 16 -1.08 20.77 -20.94
CA ARG A 16 0.14 20.03 -21.34
C ARG A 16 1.25 20.97 -21.77
N ALA A 17 0.92 22.00 -22.56
CA ALA A 17 1.88 23.02 -22.95
C ALA A 17 2.47 23.74 -21.74
N PHE A 18 1.63 24.08 -20.77
CA PHE A 18 2.03 24.70 -19.52
C PHE A 18 2.97 23.79 -18.70
N GLU A 19 2.58 22.52 -18.48
CA GLU A 19 3.39 21.53 -17.74
C GLU A 19 4.76 21.35 -18.40
N ALA A 20 4.81 21.13 -19.73
CA ALA A 20 6.05 20.95 -20.45
C ALA A 20 6.97 22.19 -20.38
N VAL A 21 6.44 23.42 -20.51
CA VAL A 21 7.22 24.65 -20.33
C VAL A 21 7.71 24.79 -18.89
N ALA A 22 6.89 24.44 -17.92
CA ALA A 22 7.26 24.50 -16.50
C ALA A 22 8.39 23.52 -16.15
N ARG A 23 8.38 22.34 -16.73
CA ARG A 23 9.41 21.31 -16.52
C ARG A 23 10.74 21.63 -17.21
N HIS A 24 10.69 22.12 -18.44
CA HIS A 24 11.88 22.48 -19.21
C HIS A 24 12.41 23.90 -18.90
N LEU A 25 11.57 24.76 -18.35
CA LEU A 25 11.80 26.21 -18.23
C LEU A 25 12.25 26.83 -19.59
N ASN A 26 11.75 26.24 -20.68
CA ASN A 26 12.16 26.57 -22.05
C ASN A 26 11.03 26.26 -23.05
N PHE A 27 10.53 27.31 -23.72
CA PHE A 27 9.44 27.19 -24.69
C PHE A 27 9.83 26.38 -25.93
N ARG A 28 11.08 26.41 -26.35
CA ARG A 28 11.56 25.66 -27.53
C ARG A 28 11.62 24.16 -27.22
N GLN A 29 12.20 23.78 -26.09
CA GLN A 29 12.28 22.38 -25.67
C GLN A 29 10.88 21.77 -25.44
N ALA A 30 9.97 22.53 -24.83
CA ALA A 30 8.59 22.13 -24.67
C ALA A 30 7.88 21.94 -26.04
N ALA A 31 8.18 22.79 -27.01
CA ALA A 31 7.63 22.67 -28.36
C ALA A 31 8.17 21.42 -29.09
N GLU A 32 9.47 21.16 -28.96
CA GLU A 32 10.11 19.93 -29.53
C GLU A 32 9.48 18.66 -28.92
N GLU A 33 9.29 18.61 -27.60
CA GLU A 33 8.68 17.47 -26.91
C GLU A 33 7.24 17.22 -27.35
N LEU A 34 6.44 18.29 -27.44
CA LEU A 34 5.03 18.19 -27.81
C LEU A 34 4.78 18.14 -29.32
N HIS A 35 5.82 18.10 -30.13
CA HIS A 35 5.75 18.15 -31.59
C HIS A 35 4.95 19.34 -32.12
N LEU A 36 5.12 20.50 -31.48
CA LEU A 36 4.47 21.77 -31.82
C LEU A 36 5.52 22.84 -32.19
N THR A 37 5.03 23.95 -32.77
CA THR A 37 5.89 25.11 -32.95
C THR A 37 5.96 25.93 -31.65
N GLN A 38 7.09 26.63 -31.42
CA GLN A 38 7.22 27.51 -30.26
C GLN A 38 6.12 28.60 -30.20
N SER A 39 5.68 29.08 -31.38
CA SER A 39 4.58 30.05 -31.45
C SER A 39 3.22 29.46 -31.07
N ALA A 40 3.01 28.15 -31.33
CA ALA A 40 1.80 27.44 -30.90
C ALA A 40 1.80 27.28 -29.36
N ILE A 41 2.92 26.83 -28.77
CA ILE A 41 3.07 26.74 -27.30
C ILE A 41 2.83 28.13 -26.67
N SER A 42 3.46 29.18 -27.23
CA SER A 42 3.31 30.55 -26.69
C SER A 42 1.84 31.02 -26.68
N ARG A 43 1.09 30.71 -27.76
CA ARG A 43 -0.35 31.02 -27.83
C ARG A 43 -1.19 30.20 -26.85
N GLN A 44 -0.88 28.92 -26.66
CA GLN A 44 -1.59 28.09 -25.70
C GLN A 44 -1.35 28.59 -24.26
N ILE A 45 -0.13 28.95 -23.92
CA ILE A 45 0.19 29.54 -22.61
C ILE A 45 -0.53 30.86 -22.41
N GLN A 46 -0.51 31.76 -23.42
CA GLN A 46 -1.20 33.05 -23.32
C GLN A 46 -2.71 32.88 -23.13
N GLY A 47 -3.35 31.99 -23.88
CA GLY A 47 -4.78 31.67 -23.68
C GLY A 47 -5.06 31.10 -22.29
N LEU A 48 -4.17 30.24 -21.77
CA LEU A 48 -4.31 29.71 -20.41
C LEU A 48 -4.14 30.80 -19.33
N GLU A 49 -3.19 31.74 -19.52
CA GLU A 49 -3.00 32.88 -18.62
C GLU A 49 -4.23 33.83 -18.65
N GLU A 50 -4.88 34.00 -19.80
CA GLU A 50 -6.13 34.75 -19.95
C GLU A 50 -7.29 34.04 -19.24
N ASP A 51 -7.44 32.71 -19.40
CA ASP A 51 -8.50 31.93 -18.76
C ASP A 51 -8.31 31.86 -17.21
N VAL A 52 -7.07 31.78 -16.73
CA VAL A 52 -6.71 31.80 -15.30
C VAL A 52 -6.78 33.21 -14.71
N GLY A 53 -6.62 34.23 -15.54
CA GLY A 53 -6.60 35.63 -15.12
C GLY A 53 -5.31 36.08 -14.43
N ALA A 54 -4.24 35.34 -14.59
CA ALA A 54 -2.93 35.66 -14.00
C ALA A 54 -1.78 35.13 -14.87
N PRO A 55 -0.62 35.84 -14.92
CA PRO A 55 0.56 35.32 -15.58
C PRO A 55 1.08 34.11 -14.84
N LEU A 56 1.42 33.06 -15.58
CA LEU A 56 1.95 31.80 -15.04
C LEU A 56 3.47 31.74 -15.12
N PHE A 57 4.05 32.49 -16.05
CA PHE A 57 5.50 32.60 -16.23
C PHE A 57 5.99 34.05 -16.18
N LEU A 58 7.17 34.23 -15.59
CA LEU A 58 8.00 35.41 -15.74
C LEU A 58 8.93 35.19 -16.95
N ARG A 59 8.78 36.05 -17.98
CA ARG A 59 9.53 35.96 -19.22
C ARG A 59 10.68 36.99 -19.19
N GLY A 60 11.89 36.54 -18.88
CA GLY A 60 13.10 37.33 -19.02
C GLY A 60 13.73 37.14 -20.41
N THR A 61 14.73 37.97 -20.72
CA THR A 61 15.48 37.93 -22.02
C THR A 61 16.26 36.60 -22.21
N ARG A 62 16.57 35.89 -21.14
CA ARG A 62 17.39 34.64 -21.17
C ARG A 62 16.88 33.51 -20.29
N HIS A 63 15.83 33.71 -19.57
CA HIS A 63 15.28 32.71 -18.63
C HIS A 63 13.74 32.78 -18.54
N VAL A 64 13.13 31.66 -18.22
CA VAL A 64 11.71 31.49 -17.95
C VAL A 64 11.60 30.97 -16.52
N GLU A 65 10.78 31.59 -15.70
CA GLU A 65 10.54 31.18 -14.32
C GLU A 65 9.02 31.10 -14.07
N LEU A 66 8.62 30.25 -13.14
CA LEU A 66 7.22 30.17 -12.71
C LEU A 66 6.90 31.36 -11.79
N THR A 67 5.72 31.93 -11.97
CA THR A 67 5.10 32.80 -10.97
C THR A 67 4.58 31.99 -9.78
N GLY A 68 4.15 32.64 -8.69
CA GLY A 68 3.44 31.99 -7.60
C GLY A 68 2.16 31.29 -8.07
N ALA A 69 1.40 31.90 -9.00
CA ALA A 69 0.23 31.33 -9.64
C ALA A 69 0.59 30.12 -10.50
N GLY A 70 1.69 30.22 -11.29
CA GLY A 70 2.23 29.10 -12.06
C GLY A 70 2.62 27.92 -11.18
N ALA A 71 3.33 28.16 -10.09
CA ALA A 71 3.73 27.09 -9.17
C ALA A 71 2.50 26.42 -8.49
N ALA A 72 1.47 27.19 -8.16
CA ALA A 72 0.24 26.64 -7.61
C ALA A 72 -0.52 25.77 -8.64
N LEU A 73 -0.63 26.25 -9.88
CA LEU A 73 -1.29 25.50 -10.96
C LEU A 73 -0.51 24.23 -11.30
N LEU A 74 0.84 24.28 -11.34
CA LEU A 74 1.65 23.11 -11.64
C LEU A 74 1.46 21.97 -10.64
N ARG A 75 1.41 22.30 -9.33
CA ARG A 75 1.13 21.29 -8.28
C ARG A 75 -0.21 20.59 -8.45
N ALA A 76 -1.21 21.29 -8.99
CA ALA A 76 -2.52 20.70 -9.24
C ALA A 76 -2.57 19.91 -10.57
N VAL A 77 -1.95 20.45 -11.63
CA VAL A 77 -2.09 19.94 -13.00
C VAL A 77 -1.17 18.75 -13.28
N ALA A 78 0.08 18.78 -12.81
CA ALA A 78 1.04 17.72 -13.12
C ALA A 78 0.54 16.31 -12.70
N PRO A 79 0.04 16.08 -11.48
CA PRO A 79 -0.50 14.78 -11.08
C PRO A 79 -1.71 14.34 -11.92
N LEU A 80 -2.57 15.28 -12.33
CA LEU A 80 -3.74 14.99 -13.16
C LEU A 80 -3.35 14.55 -14.58
N LEU A 81 -2.36 15.20 -15.19
CA LEU A 81 -1.86 14.82 -16.51
C LEU A 81 -1.14 13.48 -16.46
N ASP A 82 -0.33 13.21 -15.44
CA ASP A 82 0.33 11.92 -15.23
C ASP A 82 -0.69 10.79 -15.11
N ARG A 83 -1.76 11.03 -14.34
CA ARG A 83 -2.87 10.08 -14.16
C ARG A 83 -3.60 9.83 -15.49
N LEU A 84 -3.91 10.88 -16.23
CA LEU A 84 -4.56 10.77 -17.54
C LEU A 84 -3.70 9.94 -18.51
N ASP A 85 -2.39 10.19 -18.57
CA ASP A 85 -1.47 9.45 -19.45
C ASP A 85 -1.31 8.00 -19.02
N ALA A 86 -1.28 7.73 -17.71
CA ALA A 86 -1.28 6.37 -17.18
C ALA A 86 -2.54 5.61 -17.61
N THR A 87 -3.72 6.23 -17.47
CA THR A 87 -5.00 5.64 -17.87
C THR A 87 -5.06 5.35 -19.36
N VAL A 88 -4.63 6.31 -20.21
CA VAL A 88 -4.58 6.10 -21.66
C VAL A 88 -3.62 4.97 -22.05
N ARG A 89 -2.45 4.89 -21.41
CA ARG A 89 -1.52 3.77 -21.59
C ARG A 89 -2.18 2.44 -21.20
N GLN A 90 -2.87 2.42 -20.07
CA GLN A 90 -3.59 1.23 -19.58
C GLN A 90 -4.66 0.75 -20.58
N ILE A 91 -5.50 1.66 -21.07
CA ILE A 91 -6.53 1.34 -22.07
C ILE A 91 -5.89 0.76 -23.36
N ARG A 92 -4.76 1.33 -23.77
CA ARG A 92 -4.03 0.85 -24.98
C ARG A 92 -3.38 -0.52 -24.76
N GLN A 93 -2.89 -0.81 -23.57
CA GLN A 93 -2.28 -2.10 -23.19
C GLN A 93 -3.32 -3.20 -22.95
N ALA A 94 -4.50 -2.84 -22.44
CA ALA A 94 -5.61 -3.77 -22.17
C ALA A 94 -6.27 -4.34 -23.44
N ARG A 95 -5.82 -3.97 -24.65
CA ARG A 95 -6.35 -4.54 -25.90
C ARG A 95 -6.02 -6.02 -26.01
N GLY A 96 -6.96 -6.85 -25.56
CA GLY A 96 -6.95 -8.30 -25.78
C GLY A 96 -6.50 -9.16 -24.58
N ARG A 97 -6.10 -8.57 -23.43
CA ARG A 97 -5.85 -9.31 -22.19
C ARG A 97 -6.81 -8.88 -21.09
N ARG A 98 -7.25 -9.85 -20.30
CA ARG A 98 -8.07 -9.64 -19.12
C ARG A 98 -7.14 -9.15 -18.01
N THR A 99 -7.44 -8.03 -17.37
CA THR A 99 -6.58 -7.44 -16.32
C THR A 99 -7.40 -7.13 -15.08
N VAL A 100 -6.86 -7.47 -13.92
CA VAL A 100 -7.40 -7.08 -12.60
C VAL A 100 -6.40 -6.16 -11.92
N SER A 101 -6.88 -4.97 -11.53
CA SER A 101 -6.10 -3.96 -10.79
C SER A 101 -6.41 -4.05 -9.30
N VAL A 102 -5.41 -4.39 -8.48
CA VAL A 102 -5.57 -4.53 -7.03
C VAL A 102 -4.70 -3.54 -6.27
N THR A 103 -5.27 -2.90 -5.25
CA THR A 103 -4.56 -2.00 -4.34
C THR A 103 -4.54 -2.55 -2.92
N PRO A 104 -3.54 -3.35 -2.56
CA PRO A 104 -3.26 -3.75 -1.18
C PRO A 104 -2.45 -2.69 -0.45
N PHE A 105 -2.37 -2.74 0.89
CA PHE A 105 -1.29 -2.07 1.60
C PHE A 105 0.03 -2.86 1.44
N ALA A 106 1.17 -2.15 1.58
CA ALA A 106 2.48 -2.65 1.14
C ALA A 106 2.88 -3.98 1.79
N SER A 107 2.65 -4.13 3.10
CA SER A 107 3.03 -5.34 3.84
C SER A 107 2.17 -6.54 3.46
N PHE A 108 0.87 -6.35 3.22
CA PHE A 108 0.00 -7.42 2.72
C PHE A 108 0.41 -7.87 1.31
N ALA A 109 0.70 -6.90 0.43
CA ALA A 109 1.21 -7.21 -0.90
C ALA A 109 2.45 -8.09 -0.83
N SER A 110 3.45 -7.66 -0.05
CA SER A 110 4.77 -8.29 -0.01
C SER A 110 4.78 -9.65 0.69
N LEU A 111 4.05 -9.78 1.80
CA LEU A 111 4.13 -10.96 2.67
C LEU A 111 3.05 -12.00 2.39
N TRP A 112 1.87 -11.57 1.90
CA TRP A 112 0.74 -12.48 1.73
C TRP A 112 0.34 -12.68 0.28
N LEU A 113 0.15 -11.60 -0.50
CA LEU A 113 -0.42 -11.70 -1.84
C LEU A 113 0.62 -12.19 -2.86
N ILE A 114 1.74 -11.48 -3.00
CA ILE A 114 2.76 -11.77 -4.02
C ILE A 114 3.29 -13.21 -3.96
N PRO A 115 3.60 -13.79 -2.79
CA PRO A 115 4.07 -15.16 -2.71
C PRO A 115 3.09 -16.21 -3.24
N ARG A 116 1.79 -15.85 -3.34
CA ARG A 116 0.70 -16.73 -3.79
C ARG A 116 0.30 -16.53 -5.25
N LEU A 117 0.65 -15.37 -5.85
CA LEU A 117 0.22 -15.02 -7.22
C LEU A 117 0.70 -16.00 -8.29
N GLU A 118 1.85 -16.62 -8.11
CA GLU A 118 2.39 -17.59 -9.09
C GLU A 118 1.43 -18.79 -9.27
N ALA A 119 0.82 -19.27 -8.19
CA ALA A 119 -0.17 -20.33 -8.26
C ALA A 119 -1.43 -19.90 -9.04
N PHE A 120 -1.91 -18.68 -8.78
CA PHE A 120 -3.04 -18.13 -9.53
C PHE A 120 -2.74 -17.96 -11.03
N GLN A 121 -1.58 -17.38 -11.36
CA GLN A 121 -1.21 -17.15 -12.77
C GLN A 121 -1.00 -18.43 -13.55
N ARG A 122 -0.65 -19.53 -12.88
CA ARG A 122 -0.54 -20.85 -13.51
C ARG A 122 -1.91 -21.41 -13.94
N GLU A 123 -2.95 -21.13 -13.16
CA GLU A 123 -4.34 -21.53 -13.44
C GLU A 123 -5.01 -20.57 -14.42
N HIS A 124 -4.62 -19.29 -14.43
CA HIS A 124 -5.18 -18.21 -15.25
C HIS A 124 -4.11 -17.48 -16.08
N PRO A 125 -3.49 -18.15 -17.07
CA PRO A 125 -2.36 -17.58 -17.83
C PRO A 125 -2.73 -16.42 -18.75
N ASP A 126 -4.03 -16.23 -19.03
CA ASP A 126 -4.59 -15.14 -19.84
C ASP A 126 -4.98 -13.90 -19.01
N LEU A 127 -4.84 -13.96 -17.68
CA LEU A 127 -5.23 -12.92 -16.77
C LEU A 127 -4.01 -12.20 -16.18
N ASP A 128 -3.91 -10.91 -16.45
CA ASP A 128 -2.85 -10.06 -15.89
C ASP A 128 -3.30 -9.45 -14.58
N ILE A 129 -2.47 -9.54 -13.53
CA ILE A 129 -2.72 -8.88 -12.24
C ILE A 129 -1.81 -7.66 -12.11
N ARG A 130 -2.42 -6.50 -11.89
CA ARG A 130 -1.70 -5.26 -11.59
C ARG A 130 -1.79 -4.98 -10.10
N VAL A 131 -0.66 -5.04 -9.40
CA VAL A 131 -0.57 -4.71 -7.98
C VAL A 131 -0.01 -3.30 -7.83
N SER A 132 -0.79 -2.41 -7.22
CA SER A 132 -0.39 -1.04 -6.88
C SER A 132 -0.57 -0.82 -5.39
N ALA A 133 0.48 -1.14 -4.61
CA ALA A 133 0.43 -1.01 -3.16
C ALA A 133 0.32 0.45 -2.74
N ASN A 134 -0.65 0.75 -1.86
CA ASN A 134 -0.85 2.08 -1.30
C ASN A 134 -1.47 1.97 0.09
N ASP A 135 -0.80 2.56 1.10
CA ASP A 135 -1.24 2.54 2.49
C ASP A 135 -2.27 3.66 2.79
N ALA A 136 -2.40 4.65 1.92
CA ALA A 136 -3.46 5.65 2.04
C ALA A 136 -4.83 5.02 1.74
N MET A 137 -5.84 5.46 2.48
CA MET A 137 -7.25 5.19 2.14
C MET A 137 -7.60 5.96 0.86
N VAL A 138 -7.26 5.37 -0.29
CA VAL A 138 -7.62 5.94 -1.59
C VAL A 138 -9.05 5.56 -1.91
N ASP A 139 -9.83 6.51 -2.38
CA ASP A 139 -11.14 6.22 -2.98
C ASP A 139 -10.95 5.18 -4.09
N ILE A 140 -11.82 4.17 -4.11
CA ILE A 140 -11.83 3.15 -5.15
C ILE A 140 -12.44 3.81 -6.40
N ASP A 141 -11.62 4.61 -7.05
CA ASP A 141 -11.97 5.23 -8.34
C ASP A 141 -11.92 4.16 -9.43
N GLY A 142 -12.61 4.37 -10.54
CA GLY A 142 -12.79 3.41 -11.64
C GLY A 142 -11.52 2.81 -12.28
N GLU A 143 -10.35 3.05 -11.74
CA GLU A 143 -9.06 2.45 -12.13
C GLU A 143 -8.67 1.24 -11.26
N ILE A 144 -9.33 1.06 -10.10
CA ILE A 144 -9.04 -0.01 -9.14
C ILE A 144 -10.23 -0.95 -9.13
N ASP A 145 -10.00 -2.23 -9.41
CA ASP A 145 -11.03 -3.26 -9.40
C ASP A 145 -11.24 -3.83 -8.00
N LEU A 146 -10.18 -3.87 -7.20
CA LEU A 146 -10.16 -4.52 -5.91
C LEU A 146 -9.24 -3.82 -4.94
N ALA A 147 -9.72 -3.50 -3.74
CA ALA A 147 -8.88 -3.02 -2.65
C ALA A 147 -8.76 -4.09 -1.55
N LEU A 148 -7.55 -4.24 -0.99
CA LEU A 148 -7.29 -5.04 0.20
C LEU A 148 -6.93 -4.09 1.33
N ARG A 149 -7.70 -4.13 2.42
CA ARG A 149 -7.62 -3.15 3.51
C ARG A 149 -7.38 -3.83 4.85
N TYR A 150 -6.75 -3.09 5.75
CA TYR A 150 -6.50 -3.50 7.13
C TYR A 150 -7.08 -2.43 8.06
N CYS A 151 -8.13 -2.78 8.77
CA CYS A 151 -8.83 -1.87 9.67
C CYS A 151 -9.70 -2.65 10.68
N THR A 152 -10.26 -1.93 11.64
CA THR A 152 -11.27 -2.50 12.55
C THR A 152 -12.59 -2.74 11.83
N PRO A 153 -13.45 -3.64 12.31
CA PRO A 153 -14.77 -3.89 11.70
C PRO A 153 -15.63 -2.63 11.57
N SER A 154 -15.52 -1.70 12.52
CA SER A 154 -16.26 -0.43 12.51
C SER A 154 -15.81 0.54 11.40
N GLN A 155 -14.61 0.34 10.88
CA GLN A 155 -14.02 1.15 9.80
C GLN A 155 -14.12 0.46 8.43
N ALA A 156 -14.56 -0.80 8.40
CA ALA A 156 -14.66 -1.56 7.16
C ALA A 156 -15.69 -0.92 6.21
N PRO A 157 -15.35 -0.72 4.91
CA PRO A 157 -16.28 -0.19 3.93
C PRO A 157 -17.51 -1.08 3.76
N ALA A 158 -18.64 -0.48 3.38
CA ALA A 158 -19.85 -1.23 3.06
C ALA A 158 -19.60 -2.25 1.93
N GLY A 159 -20.03 -3.48 2.12
CA GLY A 159 -19.81 -4.57 1.16
C GLY A 159 -18.39 -5.14 1.16
N ALA A 160 -17.57 -4.83 2.17
CA ALA A 160 -16.29 -5.47 2.38
C ALA A 160 -16.47 -6.93 2.82
N VAL A 161 -15.64 -7.81 2.28
CA VAL A 161 -15.57 -9.22 2.66
C VAL A 161 -14.42 -9.41 3.63
N ARG A 162 -14.69 -9.99 4.82
CA ARG A 162 -13.64 -10.27 5.80
C ARG A 162 -12.79 -11.46 5.34
N LEU A 163 -11.50 -11.27 5.24
CA LEU A 163 -10.57 -12.34 4.86
C LEU A 163 -10.12 -13.15 6.08
N PHE A 164 -9.55 -12.51 7.09
CA PHE A 164 -9.12 -13.10 8.35
C PHE A 164 -8.86 -12.01 9.40
N GLY A 165 -8.83 -12.43 10.67
CA GLY A 165 -8.53 -11.56 11.81
C GLY A 165 -7.05 -11.33 12.03
N GLU A 166 -6.75 -10.46 12.99
CA GLU A 166 -5.40 -10.10 13.39
C GLU A 166 -5.00 -10.80 14.68
N VAL A 167 -3.82 -11.37 14.66
CA VAL A 167 -3.16 -11.93 15.84
C VAL A 167 -1.69 -11.52 15.80
N LEU A 168 -1.23 -10.82 16.83
CA LEU A 168 0.19 -10.49 16.98
C LEU A 168 0.91 -11.61 17.72
N THR A 169 2.13 -11.92 17.29
CA THR A 169 2.98 -12.91 17.93
C THR A 169 4.46 -12.50 17.85
N PRO A 170 5.24 -12.69 18.93
CA PRO A 170 6.69 -12.59 18.85
C PRO A 170 7.26 -13.64 17.91
N VAL A 171 8.15 -13.24 16.98
CA VAL A 171 8.85 -14.14 16.08
C VAL A 171 10.32 -13.80 15.96
N ALA A 172 11.15 -14.80 15.73
CA ALA A 172 12.57 -14.64 15.45
C ALA A 172 13.01 -15.65 14.39
N SER A 173 14.15 -15.40 13.75
CA SER A 173 14.71 -16.41 12.84
C SER A 173 15.11 -17.66 13.61
N ARG A 174 15.02 -18.82 12.94
CA ARG A 174 15.43 -20.10 13.51
C ARG A 174 16.87 -20.06 14.02
N TRP A 175 17.79 -19.49 13.26
CA TRP A 175 19.20 -19.48 13.65
C TRP A 175 19.48 -18.59 14.88
N LEU A 176 18.71 -17.51 15.12
CA LEU A 176 18.81 -16.71 16.33
C LEU A 176 18.47 -17.56 17.57
N ILE A 177 17.43 -18.38 17.47
CA ILE A 177 17.01 -19.32 18.53
C ILE A 177 18.08 -20.39 18.75
N GLU A 178 18.59 -21.01 17.66
CA GLU A 178 19.59 -22.03 17.71
C GLU A 178 20.91 -21.53 18.31
N ALA A 179 21.35 -20.32 17.94
CA ALA A 179 22.54 -19.70 18.51
C ALA A 179 22.41 -19.54 20.04
N GLY A 180 21.27 -19.12 20.55
CA GLY A 180 20.99 -19.04 21.99
C GLY A 180 20.98 -20.41 22.68
N THR A 181 20.50 -21.44 21.99
CA THR A 181 20.44 -22.81 22.53
C THR A 181 21.80 -23.44 22.57
N ASN A 182 22.65 -23.20 21.57
CA ASN A 182 23.99 -23.82 21.43
C ASN A 182 25.09 -23.04 22.19
N GLY A 183 24.74 -22.03 22.98
CA GLY A 183 25.70 -21.24 23.77
C GLY A 183 26.49 -20.20 22.93
N ASN A 184 26.23 -20.08 21.64
CA ASN A 184 26.85 -19.08 20.75
C ASN A 184 26.11 -17.74 20.72
N GLY A 185 25.00 -17.60 21.46
CA GLY A 185 24.16 -16.40 21.57
C GLY A 185 23.48 -16.30 22.93
N LYS A 186 22.58 -15.35 23.07
CA LYS A 186 21.76 -15.19 24.27
C LYS A 186 20.50 -16.07 24.17
N PRO A 187 20.03 -16.65 25.29
CA PRO A 187 18.80 -17.44 25.28
C PRO A 187 17.59 -16.59 24.87
N LEU A 188 16.59 -17.24 24.26
CA LEU A 188 15.29 -16.67 23.98
C LEU A 188 14.22 -17.77 24.15
N ARG A 189 13.87 -18.04 25.40
CA ARG A 189 12.94 -19.10 25.81
C ARG A 189 11.71 -18.58 26.53
N GLU A 190 11.85 -17.44 27.18
CA GLU A 190 10.79 -16.76 27.90
C GLU A 190 10.83 -15.24 27.65
N PRO A 191 9.73 -14.51 27.81
CA PRO A 191 9.66 -13.07 27.49
C PRO A 191 10.72 -12.21 28.19
N GLN A 192 11.19 -12.61 29.36
CA GLN A 192 12.24 -11.90 30.10
C GLN A 192 13.58 -11.91 29.34
N ASP A 193 13.82 -12.92 28.53
CA ASP A 193 15.04 -13.03 27.72
C ASP A 193 15.13 -11.95 26.63
N LEU A 194 13.98 -11.32 26.25
CA LEU A 194 13.94 -10.22 25.31
C LEU A 194 14.88 -9.06 25.68
N VAL A 195 15.22 -8.89 26.97
CA VAL A 195 16.19 -7.89 27.44
C VAL A 195 17.56 -8.00 26.78
N HIS A 196 17.90 -9.18 26.30
CA HIS A 196 19.18 -9.48 25.65
C HIS A 196 19.16 -9.34 24.14
N HIS A 197 18.01 -9.01 23.55
CA HIS A 197 17.80 -8.95 22.11
C HIS A 197 17.38 -7.58 21.64
N ALA A 198 17.59 -7.30 20.36
CA ALA A 198 16.97 -6.16 19.71
C ALA A 198 15.49 -6.45 19.52
N LEU A 199 14.62 -5.47 19.81
CA LEU A 199 13.23 -5.51 19.42
C LEU A 199 13.03 -4.72 18.14
N LEU A 200 12.35 -5.35 17.20
CA LEU A 200 12.02 -4.79 15.91
C LEU A 200 10.60 -4.21 16.02
N GLU A 201 10.48 -2.88 15.94
CA GLU A 201 9.22 -2.16 16.12
C GLU A 201 8.73 -1.61 14.79
N GLU A 202 7.43 -1.70 14.54
CA GLU A 202 6.79 -0.96 13.48
C GLU A 202 6.38 0.42 14.01
N ASP A 203 6.88 1.46 13.35
CA ASP A 203 6.58 2.87 13.66
C ASP A 203 6.22 3.59 12.36
N ASP A 204 4.96 3.52 11.99
CA ASP A 204 4.41 4.16 10.78
C ASP A 204 3.85 5.56 11.05
N GLY A 205 3.92 6.03 12.30
CA GLY A 205 3.43 7.33 12.73
C GLY A 205 1.91 7.46 12.83
N HIS A 206 1.14 6.37 12.68
CA HIS A 206 -0.32 6.39 12.78
C HIS A 206 -0.79 6.28 14.23
N PRO A 207 -1.63 7.20 14.72
CA PRO A 207 -2.08 7.22 16.13
C PRO A 207 -2.81 5.95 16.59
N GLY A 208 -3.41 5.19 15.67
CA GLY A 208 -4.14 3.94 15.94
C GLY A 208 -3.26 2.72 16.19
N HIS A 209 -1.98 2.77 15.82
CA HIS A 209 -1.08 1.61 15.89
C HIS A 209 -0.50 1.32 17.27
N GLY A 210 -0.76 2.17 18.26
CA GLY A 210 -0.26 1.96 19.64
C GLY A 210 -0.64 0.60 20.25
N VAL A 211 -1.79 0.02 19.88
CA VAL A 211 -2.23 -1.31 20.36
C VAL A 211 -1.53 -2.47 19.62
N LEU A 212 -0.84 -2.20 18.53
CA LEU A 212 -0.09 -3.17 17.72
C LEU A 212 1.41 -3.18 18.07
N SER A 213 1.85 -2.33 19.01
CA SER A 213 3.25 -2.11 19.36
C SER A 213 3.78 -3.13 20.36
N TRP A 214 5.09 -3.31 20.38
CA TRP A 214 5.81 -4.01 21.44
C TRP A 214 5.50 -3.44 22.82
N ARG A 215 5.42 -2.12 22.94
CA ARG A 215 5.11 -1.47 24.23
C ARG A 215 3.77 -1.95 24.80
N TYR A 216 2.74 -2.02 23.95
CA TYR A 216 1.44 -2.52 24.40
C TYR A 216 1.50 -4.00 24.76
N TRP A 217 2.19 -4.81 23.95
CA TRP A 217 2.36 -6.24 24.20
C TRP A 217 3.10 -6.50 25.52
N LEU A 218 4.21 -5.81 25.76
CA LEU A 218 5.00 -5.91 26.99
C LEU A 218 4.18 -5.53 28.23
N VAL A 219 3.46 -4.41 28.18
CA VAL A 219 2.59 -3.97 29.29
C VAL A 219 1.48 -4.98 29.58
N SER A 220 0.83 -5.53 28.54
CA SER A 220 -0.23 -6.54 28.68
C SER A 220 0.26 -7.86 29.29
N HIS A 221 1.58 -8.13 29.18
CA HIS A 221 2.21 -9.28 29.80
C HIS A 221 2.98 -8.95 31.10
N GLY A 222 2.69 -7.81 31.72
CA GLY A 222 3.22 -7.44 33.04
C GLY A 222 4.63 -6.83 33.04
N MET A 223 5.19 -6.50 31.88
CA MET A 223 6.55 -5.97 31.71
C MET A 223 6.53 -4.46 31.45
N LYS A 224 6.02 -3.66 32.39
CA LYS A 224 5.79 -2.21 32.22
C LYS A 224 7.05 -1.37 31.99
N ASP A 225 8.15 -1.73 32.67
CA ASP A 225 9.40 -0.96 32.67
C ASP A 225 10.50 -1.68 31.87
N PHE A 226 10.08 -2.52 30.91
CA PHE A 226 10.99 -3.32 30.12
C PHE A 226 11.84 -2.46 29.19
N GLN A 227 13.16 -2.73 29.15
CA GLN A 227 14.11 -2.11 28.24
C GLN A 227 14.89 -3.20 27.51
N PRO A 228 14.72 -3.33 26.18
CA PRO A 228 15.51 -4.27 25.40
C PRO A 228 16.95 -3.80 25.24
N GLN A 229 17.81 -4.66 24.70
CA GLN A 229 19.18 -4.29 24.39
C GLN A 229 19.24 -3.08 23.44
N ARG A 230 18.35 -3.03 22.46
CA ARG A 230 18.14 -1.91 21.51
C ARG A 230 16.80 -2.02 20.81
N TRP A 231 16.38 -0.90 20.22
CA TRP A 231 15.25 -0.82 19.32
C TRP A 231 15.73 -0.63 17.89
N LEU A 232 15.03 -1.28 16.93
CA LEU A 232 15.12 -0.98 15.51
C LEU A 232 13.71 -0.66 15.02
N TYR A 233 13.55 0.50 14.40
CA TYR A 233 12.25 1.02 13.96
C TYR A 233 12.12 0.91 12.45
N PHE A 234 10.95 0.50 11.99
CA PHE A 234 10.60 0.35 10.59
C PHE A 234 9.23 0.96 10.34
N ASN A 235 9.02 1.56 9.19
CA ASN A 235 7.71 2.13 8.84
C ASN A 235 6.77 1.14 8.11
N TYR A 236 7.23 -0.10 7.87
CA TYR A 236 6.44 -1.17 7.26
C TYR A 236 6.70 -2.51 7.93
N THR A 237 5.63 -3.26 8.19
CA THR A 237 5.69 -4.64 8.73
C THR A 237 6.61 -5.55 7.91
N TYR A 238 6.58 -5.47 6.57
CA TYR A 238 7.42 -6.35 5.73
C TYR A 238 8.92 -6.12 5.95
N GLN A 239 9.36 -4.89 6.25
CA GLN A 239 10.76 -4.58 6.59
C GLN A 239 11.13 -5.17 7.96
N GLN A 240 10.24 -5.04 8.93
CA GLN A 240 10.38 -5.63 10.26
C GLN A 240 10.54 -7.16 10.16
N VAL A 241 9.71 -7.82 9.34
CA VAL A 241 9.78 -9.28 9.10
C VAL A 241 11.09 -9.66 8.40
N GLN A 242 11.54 -8.89 7.40
CA GLN A 242 12.83 -9.12 6.75
C GLN A 242 14.00 -8.99 7.72
N ALA A 243 13.96 -8.02 8.63
CA ALA A 243 14.98 -7.87 9.68
C ALA A 243 14.97 -9.06 10.65
N ALA A 244 13.79 -9.60 11.00
CA ALA A 244 13.67 -10.81 11.83
C ALA A 244 14.25 -12.03 11.11
N LEU A 245 13.92 -12.25 9.83
CA LEU A 245 14.48 -13.32 8.98
C LEU A 245 16.02 -13.23 8.89
N ALA A 246 16.55 -12.01 8.77
CA ALA A 246 17.98 -11.74 8.78
C ALA A 246 18.62 -11.87 10.19
N GLY A 247 17.83 -12.21 11.24
CA GLY A 247 18.25 -12.41 12.60
C GLY A 247 18.73 -11.18 13.34
N GLN A 248 18.26 -10.02 12.94
CA GLN A 248 18.63 -8.76 13.58
C GLN A 248 17.95 -8.56 14.94
N GLY A 249 16.92 -9.38 15.25
CA GLY A 249 16.20 -9.28 16.51
C GLY A 249 14.89 -10.06 16.50
N VAL A 250 14.01 -9.70 17.43
CA VAL A 250 12.68 -10.28 17.63
C VAL A 250 11.64 -9.30 17.14
N ALA A 251 10.77 -9.71 16.23
CA ALA A 251 9.65 -8.93 15.74
C ALA A 251 8.36 -9.28 16.48
N LEU A 252 7.49 -8.30 16.69
CA LEU A 252 6.09 -8.53 17.02
C LEU A 252 5.32 -8.57 15.70
N ALA A 253 5.18 -9.76 15.14
CA ALA A 253 4.69 -9.94 13.79
C ALA A 253 3.18 -10.17 13.74
N HIS A 254 2.60 -9.81 12.62
CA HIS A 254 1.22 -10.11 12.23
C HIS A 254 1.14 -11.57 11.79
N LEU A 255 0.60 -12.44 12.64
CA LEU A 255 0.58 -13.90 12.43
C LEU A 255 0.07 -14.32 11.04
N PRO A 256 -1.04 -13.74 10.50
CA PRO A 256 -1.51 -14.09 9.17
C PRO A 256 -0.49 -13.81 8.05
N LEU A 257 0.34 -12.79 8.21
CA LEU A 257 1.33 -12.39 7.20
C LEU A 257 2.61 -13.22 7.26
N VAL A 258 2.91 -13.83 8.42
CA VAL A 258 4.12 -14.64 8.63
C VAL A 258 3.83 -16.15 8.72
N ALA A 259 2.56 -16.55 8.57
CA ALA A 259 2.16 -17.97 8.69
C ALA A 259 2.96 -18.90 7.78
N GLU A 260 3.31 -18.45 6.56
CA GLU A 260 4.10 -19.24 5.61
C GLU A 260 5.56 -19.39 6.06
N ALA A 261 6.18 -18.31 6.52
CA ALA A 261 7.55 -18.34 7.04
C ALA A 261 7.66 -19.20 8.33
N LEU A 262 6.62 -19.18 9.17
CA LEU A 262 6.52 -20.07 10.32
C LEU A 262 6.38 -21.54 9.88
N ARG A 263 5.54 -21.83 8.90
CA ARG A 263 5.34 -23.18 8.34
C ARG A 263 6.63 -23.71 7.67
N ALA A 264 7.36 -22.85 6.97
CA ALA A 264 8.66 -23.17 6.38
C ALA A 264 9.77 -23.33 7.43
N GLY A 265 9.54 -22.91 8.67
CA GLY A 265 10.52 -22.93 9.75
C GLY A 265 11.64 -21.90 9.60
N GLU A 266 11.45 -20.88 8.77
CA GLU A 266 12.36 -19.73 8.62
C GLU A 266 12.24 -18.79 9.81
N LEU A 267 11.01 -18.56 10.26
CA LEU A 267 10.67 -17.93 11.53
C LEU A 267 10.16 -18.98 12.51
N VAL A 268 10.30 -18.68 13.80
CA VAL A 268 9.75 -19.45 14.90
C VAL A 268 9.15 -18.52 15.94
N GLU A 269 8.10 -18.96 16.61
CA GLU A 269 7.57 -18.33 17.81
C GLU A 269 8.42 -18.81 18.99
N PRO A 270 9.21 -17.93 19.64
CA PRO A 270 10.10 -18.34 20.71
C PRO A 270 9.38 -18.70 22.00
N PHE A 271 8.13 -18.30 22.15
CA PHE A 271 7.32 -18.47 23.36
C PHE A 271 6.09 -19.32 23.06
N ASP A 272 5.42 -19.81 24.12
CA ASP A 272 4.19 -20.60 23.99
C ASP A 272 3.09 -19.81 23.24
N PRO A 273 2.67 -20.25 22.04
CA PRO A 273 1.67 -19.57 21.25
C PRO A 273 0.32 -19.40 21.96
N GLN A 274 -0.08 -20.35 22.78
CA GLN A 274 -1.37 -20.29 23.50
C GLN A 274 -1.41 -19.15 24.53
N ARG A 275 -0.24 -18.79 25.05
CA ARG A 275 -0.12 -17.74 26.07
C ARG A 275 0.28 -16.38 25.52
N TYR A 276 1.04 -16.34 24.44
CA TYR A 276 1.73 -15.12 24.01
C TYR A 276 1.26 -14.56 22.67
N ARG A 277 0.41 -15.29 21.95
CA ARG A 277 -0.35 -14.72 20.84
C ARG A 277 -1.38 -13.73 21.36
N ALA A 278 -1.49 -12.59 20.69
CA ALA A 278 -2.33 -11.48 21.14
C ALA A 278 -3.35 -11.11 20.03
N PRO A 279 -4.57 -11.66 20.05
CA PRO A 279 -5.62 -11.26 19.12
C PRO A 279 -5.93 -9.77 19.20
N ARG A 280 -6.25 -9.16 18.07
CA ARG A 280 -6.63 -7.75 17.94
C ARG A 280 -7.97 -7.62 17.24
N GLU A 281 -8.60 -6.46 17.40
CA GLU A 281 -9.88 -6.16 16.76
C GLU A 281 -9.75 -5.96 15.24
N HIS A 282 -8.56 -5.58 14.78
CA HIS A 282 -8.29 -5.39 13.36
C HIS A 282 -8.47 -6.68 12.56
N ALA A 283 -8.84 -6.51 11.30
CA ALA A 283 -8.96 -7.60 10.34
C ALA A 283 -8.53 -7.16 8.95
N TYR A 284 -8.37 -8.13 8.08
CA TYR A 284 -8.03 -7.95 6.68
C TYR A 284 -9.30 -8.09 5.85
N TRP A 285 -9.52 -7.12 4.97
CA TRP A 285 -10.76 -6.96 4.23
C TRP A 285 -10.50 -6.90 2.73
N MET A 286 -11.35 -7.55 1.96
CA MET A 286 -11.42 -7.44 0.52
C MET A 286 -12.61 -6.56 0.14
N VAL A 287 -12.36 -5.55 -0.70
CA VAL A 287 -13.35 -4.54 -1.11
C VAL A 287 -13.36 -4.45 -2.63
N PRO A 288 -14.23 -5.23 -3.32
CA PRO A 288 -14.41 -5.10 -4.76
C PRO A 288 -15.08 -3.77 -5.11
N ALA A 289 -14.57 -3.10 -6.14
CA ALA A 289 -15.20 -1.89 -6.66
C ALA A 289 -16.60 -2.22 -7.22
N PRO A 290 -17.62 -1.38 -6.96
CA PRO A 290 -18.98 -1.67 -7.43
C PRO A 290 -19.07 -1.91 -8.94
N ALA A 291 -18.35 -1.11 -9.75
CA ALA A 291 -18.33 -1.23 -11.21
C ALA A 291 -17.55 -2.47 -11.71
N ALA A 292 -16.69 -3.05 -10.90
CA ALA A 292 -15.87 -4.20 -11.26
C ALA A 292 -16.49 -5.55 -10.88
N ARG A 293 -17.49 -5.57 -9.99
CA ARG A 293 -18.11 -6.80 -9.47
C ARG A 293 -18.71 -7.70 -10.56
N GLU A 294 -19.23 -7.12 -11.64
CA GLU A 294 -19.84 -7.85 -12.75
C GLU A 294 -18.81 -8.42 -13.74
N ARG A 295 -17.54 -8.08 -13.60
CA ARG A 295 -16.47 -8.54 -14.48
C ARG A 295 -16.02 -9.96 -14.08
N PRO A 296 -16.09 -10.95 -15.00
CA PRO A 296 -15.76 -12.34 -14.67
C PRO A 296 -14.36 -12.53 -14.10
N GLU A 297 -13.35 -11.82 -14.65
CA GLU A 297 -11.96 -11.88 -14.19
C GLU A 297 -11.78 -11.35 -12.76
N VAL A 298 -12.56 -10.36 -12.36
CA VAL A 298 -12.53 -9.83 -10.99
C VAL A 298 -13.18 -10.83 -10.04
N ALA A 299 -14.31 -11.44 -10.43
CA ALA A 299 -14.96 -12.46 -9.64
C ALA A 299 -14.07 -13.70 -9.44
N GLU A 300 -13.38 -14.16 -10.49
CA GLU A 300 -12.42 -15.28 -10.43
C GLU A 300 -11.28 -14.96 -9.44
N PHE A 301 -10.72 -13.75 -9.50
CA PHE A 301 -9.64 -13.35 -8.61
C PHE A 301 -10.12 -13.17 -7.16
N CYS A 302 -11.30 -12.61 -6.93
CA CYS A 302 -11.91 -12.50 -5.59
C CYS A 302 -12.14 -13.90 -4.97
N ALA A 303 -12.71 -14.83 -5.72
CA ALA A 303 -12.94 -16.20 -5.26
C ALA A 303 -11.63 -16.92 -4.89
N TRP A 304 -10.57 -16.70 -5.66
CA TRP A 304 -9.25 -17.21 -5.35
C TRP A 304 -8.67 -16.59 -4.07
N ILE A 305 -8.78 -15.26 -3.89
CA ILE A 305 -8.36 -14.58 -2.64
C ILE A 305 -9.09 -15.17 -1.44
N GLU A 306 -10.40 -15.37 -1.53
CA GLU A 306 -11.19 -15.97 -0.44
C GLU A 306 -10.74 -17.40 -0.13
N GLN A 307 -10.42 -18.20 -1.14
CA GLN A 307 -9.85 -19.52 -0.96
C GLN A 307 -8.50 -19.46 -0.22
N GLN A 308 -7.60 -18.56 -0.63
CA GLN A 308 -6.32 -18.38 0.06
C GLN A 308 -6.51 -17.87 1.50
N ALA A 309 -7.51 -17.01 1.73
CA ALA A 309 -7.85 -16.53 3.07
C ALA A 309 -8.35 -17.68 3.97
N ARG A 310 -9.18 -18.58 3.45
CA ARG A 310 -9.61 -19.79 4.19
C ARG A 310 -8.42 -20.66 4.61
N LEU A 311 -7.45 -20.86 3.72
CA LEU A 311 -6.22 -21.60 4.04
C LEU A 311 -5.39 -20.88 5.13
N THR A 312 -5.33 -19.55 5.07
CA THR A 312 -4.65 -18.75 6.09
C THR A 312 -5.34 -18.88 7.45
N ARG A 313 -6.68 -18.76 7.53
CA ARG A 313 -7.45 -18.97 8.76
C ARG A 313 -7.17 -20.34 9.39
N GLN A 314 -7.17 -21.40 8.58
CA GLN A 314 -6.83 -22.75 9.05
C GLN A 314 -5.40 -22.82 9.60
N ALA A 315 -4.43 -22.21 8.91
CA ALA A 315 -3.02 -22.24 9.31
C ALA A 315 -2.77 -21.51 10.64
N ILE A 316 -3.51 -20.41 10.91
CA ILE A 316 -3.38 -19.67 12.17
C ILE A 316 -4.29 -20.16 13.28
N GLY A 317 -5.19 -21.13 13.00
CA GLY A 317 -6.15 -21.68 13.96
C GLY A 317 -7.33 -20.74 14.24
N GLU A 318 -7.69 -19.87 13.31
CA GLU A 318 -8.84 -18.97 13.45
C GLU A 318 -10.15 -19.79 13.31
N VAL A 319 -11.00 -19.70 14.33
CA VAL A 319 -12.32 -20.32 14.31
C VAL A 319 -13.27 -19.41 13.53
N PRO A 320 -14.08 -19.95 12.58
CA PRO A 320 -15.08 -19.16 11.86
C PRO A 320 -16.02 -18.46 12.83
N THR A 321 -16.25 -17.17 12.62
CA THR A 321 -17.26 -16.40 13.37
C THR A 321 -18.62 -16.53 12.68
N VAL A 322 -19.71 -16.25 13.42
CA VAL A 322 -21.09 -16.29 12.88
C VAL A 322 -21.26 -15.31 11.70
N GLU A 323 -20.48 -14.24 11.67
CA GLU A 323 -20.47 -13.25 10.58
C GLU A 323 -19.85 -13.80 9.29
N ASP A 324 -18.96 -14.77 9.37
CA ASP A 324 -18.39 -15.47 8.21
C ASP A 324 -19.43 -16.33 7.47
N SER A 325 -20.53 -16.65 8.12
CA SER A 325 -21.63 -17.50 7.59
C SER A 325 -22.70 -16.70 6.83
N LEU A 326 -22.66 -15.35 6.89
CA LEU A 326 -23.65 -14.46 6.24
C LEU A 326 -23.21 -13.98 4.86
N GLY A 327 -22.04 -14.39 4.38
CA GLY A 327 -21.47 -14.04 3.08
C GLY A 327 -21.72 -15.03 1.95
N GLU A 328 -22.58 -16.03 2.12
CA GLU A 328 -23.05 -16.84 1.00
C GLU A 328 -24.07 -16.03 0.20
N TRP A 329 -23.66 -15.63 -0.96
CA TRP A 329 -24.44 -14.86 -1.93
C TRP A 329 -25.55 -15.74 -2.52
N ASP A 330 -26.84 -15.41 -2.23
CA ASP A 330 -27.99 -15.79 -3.03
C ASP A 330 -28.04 -15.01 -4.34
#